data_4d1d2ce888a46c2a1f80837a14cab3b6
#
_entry.id   4d1d2ce888a46c2a1f80837a14cab3b6
#
_cell.length_a   1.000
_cell.length_b   1.000
_cell.length_c   1.000
_cell.angle_alpha   90.00
_cell.angle_beta   90.00
_cell.angle_gamma   90.00
#
_symmetry.space_group_name_H-M   'P 1'
#
loop_
_entity.id
_entity.type
_entity.pdbx_description
1 polymer ?
#
loop_
_entity_poly.entity_id
_entity_poly.type
_entity_poly.pdbx_seq_one_letter_code
_entity_poly.pdbx_strand_id
1 'polypeptide(L)'
;ACYVSVSTLNRFFRIFGFKKFSIIKDLMQVHAAARISQLEERSIRKNNQQVNQLLKPLLDNDDYWTVSDQGLINQCCEMIKKCSRVILIGSNEMMDSLLRFQGDMVMMQKLVIQNTIYNNNYIEPQADDLIILLSMTGRIAELKPTLIENLLVGKNNLICVGYKNFLCEKALFLKIPSYLDETLENMILDNYFQNIAYCYYGGYYDNR
;
A
#
# COMPACT_ATOMS: atom_id res chain seq x y z
N ALA A 1 21.12 2.63 -3.48
CA ALA A 1 21.85 3.81 -3.98
C ALA A 1 21.75 3.83 -5.50
N CYS A 2 21.31 4.98 -6.08
CA CYS A 2 21.25 5.14 -7.52
C CYS A 2 22.66 5.44 -8.05
N TYR A 3 23.24 4.53 -8.82
CA TYR A 3 24.58 4.67 -9.42
C TYR A 3 24.56 5.59 -10.66
N VAL A 4 23.88 6.74 -10.57
CA VAL A 4 23.74 7.68 -11.68
C VAL A 4 24.47 8.97 -11.32
N SER A 5 25.27 9.50 -12.26
CA SER A 5 25.98 10.75 -12.03
C SER A 5 25.02 11.95 -11.91
N VAL A 6 25.42 12.98 -11.15
CA VAL A 6 24.66 14.24 -11.04
C VAL A 6 24.42 14.86 -12.41
N SER A 7 25.38 14.71 -13.34
CA SER A 7 25.27 15.17 -14.72
C SER A 7 24.14 14.47 -15.47
N THR A 8 24.03 13.14 -15.31
CA THR A 8 22.96 12.34 -15.93
C THR A 8 21.59 12.71 -15.36
N LEU A 9 21.48 12.92 -14.04
CA LEU A 9 20.26 13.39 -13.41
C LEU A 9 19.84 14.77 -13.93
N ASN A 10 20.76 15.72 -14.00
CA ASN A 10 20.48 17.04 -14.54
C ASN A 10 20.01 16.99 -16.00
N ARG A 11 20.60 16.12 -16.81
CA ARG A 11 20.21 15.91 -18.21
C ARG A 11 18.81 15.31 -18.32
N PHE A 12 18.50 14.31 -17.50
CA PHE A 12 17.18 13.69 -17.41
C PHE A 12 16.12 14.72 -17.06
N PHE A 13 16.32 15.51 -16.01
CA PHE A 13 15.32 16.47 -15.56
C PHE A 13 15.12 17.67 -16.50
N ARG A 14 16.13 18.01 -17.32
CA ARG A 14 15.97 19.02 -18.39
C ARG A 14 14.93 18.60 -19.43
N ILE A 15 14.75 17.30 -19.69
CA ILE A 15 13.71 16.79 -20.61
C ILE A 15 12.32 17.16 -20.09
N PHE A 16 12.15 17.25 -18.78
CA PHE A 16 10.89 17.66 -18.12
C PHE A 16 10.81 19.17 -17.85
N GLY A 17 11.69 19.98 -18.46
CA GLY A 17 11.68 21.45 -18.35
C GLY A 17 12.38 22.03 -17.12
N PHE A 18 13.00 21.22 -16.26
CA PHE A 18 13.70 21.70 -15.08
C PHE A 18 15.14 22.10 -15.41
N LYS A 19 15.51 23.33 -15.10
CA LYS A 19 16.86 23.85 -15.41
C LYS A 19 17.97 23.23 -14.56
N LYS A 20 17.67 22.86 -13.30
CA LYS A 20 18.64 22.28 -12.34
C LYS A 20 17.94 21.25 -11.44
N PHE A 21 18.69 20.23 -11.03
CA PHE A 21 18.21 19.20 -10.10
C PHE A 21 17.84 19.80 -8.72
N SER A 22 18.55 20.85 -8.27
CA SER A 22 18.22 21.53 -7.00
C SER A 22 16.77 22.02 -6.95
N ILE A 23 16.23 22.57 -8.05
CA ILE A 23 14.84 23.05 -8.11
C ILE A 23 13.87 21.90 -7.85
N ILE A 24 14.13 20.73 -8.41
CA ILE A 24 13.27 19.55 -8.20
C ILE A 24 13.39 19.07 -6.76
N LYS A 25 14.63 19.03 -6.23
CA LYS A 25 14.85 18.65 -4.84
C LYS A 25 14.07 19.55 -3.89
N ASP A 26 14.12 20.86 -4.10
CA ASP A 26 13.41 21.84 -3.27
C ASP A 26 11.87 21.65 -3.38
N LEU A 27 11.36 21.46 -4.61
CA LEU A 27 9.93 21.15 -4.81
C LEU A 27 9.51 19.85 -4.13
N MET A 28 10.29 18.79 -4.26
CA MET A 28 10.02 17.50 -3.60
C MET A 28 10.04 17.65 -2.08
N GLN A 29 10.97 18.43 -1.52
CA GLN A 29 11.02 18.70 -0.07
C GLN A 29 9.78 19.46 0.41
N VAL A 30 9.33 20.48 -0.32
CA VAL A 30 8.10 21.22 0.01
C VAL A 30 6.89 20.32 -0.05
N HIS A 31 6.76 19.51 -1.11
CA HIS A 31 5.65 18.55 -1.23
C HIS A 31 5.68 17.48 -0.13
N ALA A 32 6.86 16.95 0.19
CA ALA A 32 7.01 15.97 1.26
C ALA A 32 6.62 16.57 2.62
N ALA A 33 7.09 17.78 2.93
CA ALA A 33 6.74 18.46 4.18
C ALA A 33 5.23 18.72 4.30
N ALA A 34 4.60 19.23 3.23
CA ALA A 34 3.16 19.43 3.18
C ALA A 34 2.39 18.12 3.38
N ARG A 35 2.85 17.03 2.75
CA ARG A 35 2.22 15.73 2.89
C ARG A 35 2.39 15.13 4.28
N ILE A 36 3.56 15.24 4.88
CA ILE A 36 3.81 14.82 6.27
C ILE A 36 2.88 15.59 7.23
N SER A 37 2.74 16.90 7.08
CA SER A 37 1.80 17.70 7.89
C SER A 37 0.34 17.22 7.74
N GLN A 38 -0.07 16.82 6.53
CA GLN A 38 -1.40 16.23 6.32
C GLN A 38 -1.55 14.86 6.99
N LEU A 39 -0.52 14.03 6.99
CA LEU A 39 -0.53 12.73 7.67
C LEU A 39 -0.63 12.92 9.20
N GLU A 40 0.12 13.87 9.74
CA GLU A 40 0.06 14.26 11.15
C GLU A 40 -1.36 14.69 11.54
N GLU A 41 -1.94 15.67 10.84
CA GLU A 41 -3.29 16.15 11.10
C GLU A 41 -4.34 15.01 11.08
N ARG A 42 -4.24 14.10 10.12
CA ARG A 42 -5.19 12.99 9.97
C ARG A 42 -4.96 11.87 10.97
N SER A 43 -3.71 11.61 11.37
CA SER A 43 -3.41 10.62 12.43
C SER A 43 -3.99 11.04 13.77
N ILE A 44 -3.95 12.34 14.10
CA ILE A 44 -4.53 12.90 15.34
C ILE A 44 -6.06 12.76 15.34
N ARG A 45 -6.71 12.97 14.19
CA ARG A 45 -8.17 12.87 14.07
C ARG A 45 -8.73 11.44 14.12
N LYS A 46 -7.86 10.44 14.31
CA LYS A 46 -8.23 9.00 14.38
C LYS A 46 -9.35 8.64 13.40
N ASN A 47 -8.99 8.24 12.21
CA ASN A 47 -9.84 7.71 11.15
C ASN A 47 -10.39 8.73 10.14
N ASN A 48 -10.50 8.26 8.92
CA ASN A 48 -11.37 8.83 7.90
C ASN A 48 -12.86 8.68 8.31
N GLN A 49 -13.24 9.23 9.48
CA GLN A 49 -14.61 9.10 9.98
C GLN A 49 -15.66 9.54 8.95
N GLN A 50 -15.34 10.57 8.16
CA GLN A 50 -16.24 11.04 7.10
C GLN A 50 -16.38 10.01 5.97
N VAL A 51 -15.29 9.40 5.52
CA VAL A 51 -15.35 8.35 4.49
C VAL A 51 -16.07 7.11 5.03
N ASN A 52 -15.77 6.70 6.24
CA ASN A 52 -16.46 5.59 6.89
C ASN A 52 -17.97 5.86 7.05
N GLN A 53 -18.39 7.10 7.38
CA GLN A 53 -19.79 7.49 7.43
C GLN A 53 -20.48 7.43 6.06
N LEU A 54 -19.76 7.76 4.96
CA LEU A 54 -20.26 7.63 3.60
C LEU A 54 -20.38 6.16 3.16
N LEU A 55 -19.47 5.30 3.60
CA LEU A 55 -19.49 3.87 3.28
C LEU A 55 -20.57 3.11 4.07
N LYS A 56 -20.92 3.56 5.27
CA LYS A 56 -21.88 2.89 6.14
C LYS A 56 -23.23 2.57 5.49
N PRO A 57 -23.90 3.47 4.76
CA PRO A 57 -25.16 3.16 4.08
C PRO A 57 -25.02 2.29 2.83
N LEU A 58 -23.78 2.10 2.32
CA LEU A 58 -23.49 1.34 1.11
C LEU A 58 -23.08 -0.11 1.43
N LEU A 59 -22.73 -0.40 2.67
CA LEU A 59 -22.27 -1.69 3.15
C LEU A 59 -23.30 -2.25 4.14
N ASP A 60 -23.47 -3.57 4.18
CA ASP A 60 -24.15 -4.18 5.31
C ASP A 60 -23.34 -4.00 6.60
N ASN A 61 -23.97 -4.27 7.75
CA ASN A 61 -23.32 -4.02 9.04
C ASN A 61 -22.04 -4.84 9.21
N ASP A 62 -22.02 -6.10 8.78
CA ASP A 62 -20.86 -6.99 8.97
C ASP A 62 -19.68 -6.55 8.10
N ASP A 63 -19.94 -6.21 6.84
CA ASP A 63 -18.90 -5.72 5.93
C ASP A 63 -18.40 -4.32 6.35
N TYR A 64 -19.27 -3.43 6.84
CA TYR A 64 -18.85 -2.14 7.37
C TYR A 64 -17.90 -2.29 8.56
N TRP A 65 -18.22 -3.14 9.52
CA TRP A 65 -17.36 -3.38 10.68
C TRP A 65 -16.03 -4.00 10.27
N THR A 66 -16.02 -4.90 9.30
CA THR A 66 -14.80 -5.50 8.77
C THR A 66 -13.90 -4.45 8.12
N VAL A 67 -14.47 -3.56 7.30
CA VAL A 67 -13.71 -2.47 6.61
C VAL A 67 -13.17 -1.44 7.61
N SER A 68 -13.82 -1.25 8.75
CA SER A 68 -13.42 -0.28 9.78
C SER A 68 -12.68 -0.89 10.98
N ASP A 69 -12.30 -2.16 10.91
CA ASP A 69 -11.66 -2.88 12.03
C ASP A 69 -10.27 -2.32 12.34
N GLN A 70 -10.21 -1.57 13.43
CA GLN A 70 -8.97 -0.99 13.94
C GLN A 70 -7.96 -2.07 14.37
N GLY A 71 -8.43 -3.23 14.80
CA GLY A 71 -7.57 -4.35 15.16
C GLY A 71 -6.79 -4.88 13.96
N LEU A 72 -7.45 -5.06 12.81
CA LEU A 72 -6.80 -5.44 11.56
C LEU A 72 -5.81 -4.39 11.06
N ILE A 73 -6.19 -3.10 11.13
CA ILE A 73 -5.31 -1.98 10.75
C ILE A 73 -4.05 -1.99 11.62
N ASN A 74 -4.20 -2.15 12.94
CA ASN A 74 -3.06 -2.21 13.85
C ASN A 74 -2.14 -3.41 13.55
N GLN A 75 -2.69 -4.58 13.25
CA GLN A 75 -1.92 -5.75 12.85
C GLN A 75 -1.12 -5.50 11.56
N CYS A 76 -1.74 -4.86 10.55
CA CYS A 76 -1.03 -4.44 9.35
C CYS A 76 0.14 -3.50 9.67
N CYS A 77 -0.06 -2.50 10.52
CA CYS A 77 0.99 -1.56 10.94
C CYS A 77 2.15 -2.27 11.65
N GLU A 78 1.85 -3.24 12.54
CA GLU A 78 2.88 -4.05 13.20
C GLU A 78 3.69 -4.88 12.20
N MET A 79 3.04 -5.48 11.20
CA MET A 79 3.72 -6.24 10.15
C MET A 79 4.60 -5.32 9.30
N ILE A 80 4.10 -4.15 8.92
CA ILE A 80 4.84 -3.13 8.15
C ILE A 80 6.06 -2.64 8.96
N LYS A 81 5.91 -2.42 10.26
CA LYS A 81 7.03 -1.98 11.12
C LYS A 81 8.18 -2.99 11.11
N LYS A 82 7.86 -4.28 11.21
CA LYS A 82 8.82 -5.37 11.35
C LYS A 82 9.54 -5.75 10.06
N CYS A 83 8.96 -5.46 8.90
CA CYS A 83 9.55 -5.83 7.61
C CYS A 83 10.59 -4.80 7.12
N SER A 84 11.50 -5.22 6.25
CA SER A 84 12.44 -4.33 5.56
C SER A 84 11.74 -3.55 4.43
N ARG A 85 10.93 -4.23 3.63
CA ARG A 85 10.21 -3.68 2.49
C ARG A 85 8.79 -4.23 2.44
N VAL A 86 7.89 -3.47 1.86
CA VAL A 86 6.55 -3.93 1.51
C VAL A 86 6.49 -4.18 0.00
N ILE A 87 6.11 -5.38 -0.41
CA ILE A 87 5.92 -5.76 -1.81
C ILE A 87 4.42 -5.91 -2.06
N LEU A 88 3.86 -5.04 -2.88
CA LEU A 88 2.49 -5.14 -3.36
C LEU A 88 2.48 -6.01 -4.62
N ILE A 89 1.63 -7.02 -4.68
CA ILE A 89 1.49 -7.90 -5.84
C ILE A 89 0.02 -7.94 -6.26
N GLY A 90 -0.29 -7.57 -7.51
CA GLY A 90 -1.67 -7.54 -8.01
C GLY A 90 -1.78 -7.08 -9.47
N SER A 91 -3.00 -6.75 -9.92
CA SER A 91 -3.25 -6.16 -11.24
C SER A 91 -2.87 -4.67 -11.26
N ASN A 92 -2.74 -4.11 -12.47
CA ASN A 92 -2.42 -2.68 -12.63
C ASN A 92 -3.49 -1.78 -12.01
N GLU A 93 -4.76 -2.09 -12.22
CA GLU A 93 -5.88 -1.29 -11.73
C GLU A 93 -5.86 -1.17 -10.20
N MET A 94 -5.61 -2.29 -9.51
CA MET A 94 -5.49 -2.29 -8.06
C MET A 94 -4.24 -1.55 -7.57
N MET A 95 -3.13 -1.63 -8.30
CA MET A 95 -1.89 -0.93 -7.97
C MET A 95 -2.04 0.58 -8.10
N ASP A 96 -2.76 1.05 -9.13
CA ASP A 96 -3.02 2.48 -9.35
C ASP A 96 -3.78 3.10 -8.18
N SER A 97 -4.73 2.37 -7.59
CA SER A 97 -5.45 2.80 -6.38
C SER A 97 -4.54 2.97 -5.16
N LEU A 98 -3.38 2.31 -5.13
CA LEU A 98 -2.45 2.33 -4.01
C LEU A 98 -1.24 3.25 -4.18
N LEU A 99 -1.15 4.02 -5.27
CA LEU A 99 -0.05 4.95 -5.51
C LEU A 99 0.12 5.97 -4.38
N ARG A 100 -1.00 6.42 -3.81
CA ARG A 100 -0.98 7.35 -2.68
C ARG A 100 -0.40 6.69 -1.43
N PHE A 101 -0.85 5.49 -1.09
CA PHE A 101 -0.29 4.72 0.02
C PHE A 101 1.21 4.51 -0.16
N GLN A 102 1.64 4.08 -1.35
CA GLN A 102 3.06 3.90 -1.66
C GLN A 102 3.85 5.19 -1.41
N GLY A 103 3.36 6.34 -1.90
CA GLY A 103 4.02 7.64 -1.70
C GLY A 103 4.13 8.01 -0.22
N ASP A 104 3.05 7.85 0.55
CA ASP A 104 3.02 8.14 1.98
C ASP A 104 4.00 7.27 2.77
N MET A 105 4.03 5.97 2.49
CA MET A 105 4.97 5.06 3.15
C MET A 105 6.43 5.37 2.84
N VAL A 106 6.74 5.71 1.59
CA VAL A 106 8.09 6.13 1.18
C VAL A 106 8.50 7.42 1.91
N MET A 107 7.61 8.39 2.07
CA MET A 107 7.87 9.60 2.88
C MET A 107 8.16 9.26 4.35
N MET A 108 7.50 8.23 4.87
CA MET A 108 7.76 7.68 6.21
C MET A 108 8.95 6.70 6.25
N GLN A 109 9.82 6.73 5.25
CA GLN A 109 11.03 5.90 5.14
C GLN A 109 10.77 4.39 5.08
N LYS A 110 9.56 3.99 4.69
CA LYS A 110 9.21 2.60 4.43
C LYS A 110 9.12 2.37 2.93
N LEU A 111 10.03 1.55 2.39
CA LEU A 111 10.04 1.23 0.96
C LEU A 111 8.87 0.34 0.61
N VAL A 112 8.04 0.79 -0.33
CA VAL A 112 6.93 0.04 -0.92
C VAL A 112 7.19 -0.15 -2.40
N ILE A 113 7.17 -1.38 -2.88
CA ILE A 113 7.44 -1.77 -4.27
C ILE A 113 6.18 -2.40 -4.86
N GLN A 114 5.83 -2.01 -6.06
CA GLN A 114 4.72 -2.61 -6.81
C GLN A 114 5.26 -3.64 -7.80
N ASN A 115 4.79 -4.87 -7.68
CA ASN A 115 5.00 -5.96 -8.63
C ASN A 115 3.68 -6.28 -9.31
N THR A 116 3.50 -5.83 -10.55
CA THR A 116 2.32 -6.22 -11.31
C THR A 116 2.47 -7.64 -11.85
N ILE A 117 1.40 -8.42 -11.81
CA ILE A 117 1.42 -9.82 -12.26
C ILE A 117 1.72 -9.99 -13.76
N TYR A 118 1.61 -8.91 -14.53
CA TYR A 118 1.85 -8.88 -15.98
C TYR A 118 3.22 -8.31 -16.37
N ASN A 119 4.00 -7.82 -15.40
CA ASN A 119 5.28 -7.19 -15.69
C ASN A 119 6.42 -8.23 -15.67
N ASN A 120 7.33 -8.15 -16.64
CA ASN A 120 8.52 -8.99 -16.68
C ASN A 120 9.63 -8.52 -15.72
N ASN A 121 9.55 -7.29 -15.20
CA ASN A 121 10.49 -6.74 -14.23
C ASN A 121 10.04 -7.04 -12.79
N TYR A 122 9.81 -8.31 -12.51
CA TYR A 122 9.41 -8.77 -11.19
C TYR A 122 10.58 -8.70 -10.20
N ILE A 123 10.36 -8.02 -9.08
CA ILE A 123 11.32 -7.99 -7.97
C ILE A 123 11.01 -9.16 -7.03
N GLU A 124 11.95 -10.08 -6.91
CA GLU A 124 11.77 -11.22 -6.04
C GLU A 124 11.70 -10.80 -4.57
N PRO A 125 10.69 -11.27 -3.83
CA PRO A 125 10.60 -11.05 -2.39
C PRO A 125 11.76 -11.71 -1.64
N GLN A 126 12.24 -11.01 -0.61
CA GLN A 126 13.23 -11.52 0.34
C GLN A 126 12.54 -11.99 1.62
N ALA A 127 13.22 -12.78 2.44
CA ALA A 127 12.62 -13.44 3.61
C ALA A 127 12.06 -12.46 4.67
N ASP A 128 12.57 -11.24 4.72
CA ASP A 128 12.16 -10.17 5.64
C ASP A 128 11.20 -9.14 5.02
N ASP A 129 10.74 -9.39 3.79
CA ASP A 129 9.72 -8.56 3.16
C ASP A 129 8.32 -8.90 3.69
N LEU A 130 7.46 -7.89 3.74
CA LEU A 130 6.02 -8.07 3.85
C LEU A 130 5.41 -8.10 2.45
N ILE A 131 4.69 -9.16 2.14
CA ILE A 131 4.00 -9.29 0.86
C ILE A 131 2.52 -9.02 1.07
N ILE A 132 1.99 -8.06 0.32
CA ILE A 132 0.57 -7.76 0.26
C ILE A 132 0.06 -8.21 -1.10
N LEU A 133 -0.72 -9.28 -1.10
CA LEU A 133 -1.25 -9.89 -2.30
C LEU A 133 -2.68 -9.41 -2.53
N LEU A 134 -2.87 -8.68 -3.64
CA LEU A 134 -4.10 -8.01 -4.02
C LEU A 134 -4.78 -8.81 -5.14
N SER A 135 -5.88 -9.47 -4.81
CA SER A 135 -6.66 -10.25 -5.78
C SER A 135 -8.11 -10.39 -5.33
N MET A 136 -9.00 -9.56 -5.87
CA MET A 136 -10.41 -9.54 -5.45
C MET A 136 -11.03 -10.93 -5.51
N THR A 137 -10.92 -11.60 -6.64
CA THR A 137 -11.54 -12.92 -6.87
C THR A 137 -10.66 -14.12 -6.49
N GLY A 138 -9.38 -13.91 -6.16
CA GLY A 138 -8.41 -14.99 -5.95
C GLY A 138 -7.85 -15.60 -7.24
N ARG A 139 -8.21 -15.10 -8.43
CA ARG A 139 -7.74 -15.63 -9.74
C ARG A 139 -6.22 -15.63 -9.90
N ILE A 140 -5.50 -14.84 -9.11
CA ILE A 140 -4.04 -14.86 -9.12
C ILE A 140 -3.49 -16.25 -8.78
N ALA A 141 -4.18 -17.04 -7.97
CA ALA A 141 -3.78 -18.42 -7.65
C ALA A 141 -3.84 -19.34 -8.88
N GLU A 142 -4.75 -19.08 -9.80
CA GLU A 142 -4.87 -19.82 -11.05
C GLU A 142 -3.87 -19.33 -12.11
N LEU A 143 -3.67 -18.01 -12.17
CA LEU A 143 -2.80 -17.37 -13.18
C LEU A 143 -1.30 -17.53 -12.86
N LYS A 144 -0.94 -17.60 -11.60
CA LYS A 144 0.44 -17.67 -11.11
C LYS A 144 0.59 -18.71 -9.98
N PRO A 145 0.27 -19.99 -10.22
CA PRO A 145 0.29 -21.02 -9.17
C PRO A 145 1.67 -21.17 -8.51
N THR A 146 2.74 -21.15 -9.29
CA THR A 146 4.11 -21.25 -8.75
C THR A 146 4.44 -20.07 -7.82
N LEU A 147 3.97 -18.86 -8.11
CA LEU A 147 4.15 -17.72 -7.22
C LEU A 147 3.46 -18.00 -5.88
N ILE A 148 2.20 -18.44 -5.91
CA ILE A 148 1.43 -18.72 -4.70
C ILE A 148 2.09 -19.85 -3.89
N GLU A 149 2.51 -20.92 -4.55
CA GLU A 149 3.25 -22.03 -3.89
C GLU A 149 4.51 -21.52 -3.18
N ASN A 150 5.33 -20.71 -3.87
CA ASN A 150 6.54 -20.13 -3.28
C ASN A 150 6.23 -19.24 -2.08
N LEU A 151 5.17 -18.42 -2.14
CA LEU A 151 4.74 -17.60 -1.02
C LEU A 151 4.23 -18.43 0.16
N LEU A 152 3.52 -19.52 -0.09
CA LEU A 152 3.01 -20.42 0.94
C LEU A 152 4.12 -21.23 1.62
N VAL A 153 5.18 -21.59 0.90
CA VAL A 153 6.35 -22.30 1.45
C VAL A 153 7.32 -21.33 2.11
N GLY A 154 7.36 -20.09 1.63
CA GLY A 154 8.27 -19.05 2.13
C GLY A 154 8.02 -18.66 3.59
N LYS A 155 8.99 -17.93 4.15
CA LYS A 155 8.93 -17.39 5.53
C LYS A 155 8.41 -15.96 5.58
N ASN A 156 7.94 -15.42 4.45
CA ASN A 156 7.45 -14.06 4.36
C ASN A 156 6.19 -13.85 5.20
N ASN A 157 6.05 -12.65 5.76
CA ASN A 157 4.78 -12.21 6.29
C ASN A 157 3.84 -11.88 5.13
N LEU A 158 2.59 -12.35 5.20
CA LEU A 158 1.62 -12.25 4.13
C LEU A 158 0.37 -11.49 4.58
N ILE A 159 -0.10 -10.57 3.74
CA ILE A 159 -1.44 -9.98 3.81
C ILE A 159 -2.14 -10.35 2.50
N CYS A 160 -3.35 -10.87 2.59
CA CYS A 160 -4.21 -11.16 1.45
C CYS A 160 -5.37 -10.15 1.43
N VAL A 161 -5.62 -9.54 0.28
CA VAL A 161 -6.70 -8.56 0.08
C VAL A 161 -7.62 -9.04 -1.03
N GLY A 162 -8.92 -9.15 -0.75
CA GLY A 162 -9.89 -9.60 -1.73
C GLY A 162 -11.21 -10.07 -1.12
N TYR A 163 -12.05 -10.73 -1.92
CA TYR A 163 -13.34 -11.26 -1.46
C TYR A 163 -13.18 -12.52 -0.60
N LYS A 164 -12.14 -13.32 -0.89
CA LYS A 164 -11.86 -14.60 -0.24
C LYS A 164 -10.41 -14.67 0.17
N ASN A 165 -10.15 -15.29 1.32
CA ASN A 165 -8.79 -15.65 1.71
C ASN A 165 -8.37 -16.93 0.97
N PHE A 166 -7.63 -16.78 -0.12
CA PHE A 166 -7.10 -17.91 -0.89
C PHE A 166 -5.69 -18.35 -0.43
N LEU A 167 -5.10 -17.65 0.54
CA LEU A 167 -3.85 -18.04 1.20
C LEU A 167 -4.08 -18.76 2.55
N CYS A 168 -5.33 -19.03 2.88
CA CYS A 168 -5.75 -19.69 4.11
C CYS A 168 -5.23 -18.97 5.39
N GLU A 169 -4.87 -19.73 6.42
CA GLU A 169 -4.44 -19.19 7.72
C GLU A 169 -3.03 -18.58 7.72
N LYS A 170 -2.28 -18.68 6.62
CA LYS A 170 -0.93 -18.13 6.52
C LYS A 170 -0.86 -16.63 6.32
N ALA A 171 -1.97 -16.00 5.93
CA ALA A 171 -2.03 -14.57 5.63
C ALA A 171 -3.03 -13.86 6.55
N LEU A 172 -2.68 -12.65 6.97
CA LEU A 172 -3.67 -11.72 7.48
C LEU A 172 -4.61 -11.35 6.33
N PHE A 173 -5.92 -11.46 6.55
CA PHE A 173 -6.90 -11.24 5.50
C PHE A 173 -7.65 -9.91 5.66
N LEU A 174 -7.55 -9.07 4.64
CA LEU A 174 -8.34 -7.85 4.49
C LEU A 174 -9.47 -8.11 3.49
N LYS A 175 -10.68 -8.32 4.01
CA LYS A 175 -11.86 -8.60 3.17
C LYS A 175 -12.33 -7.32 2.49
N ILE A 176 -12.58 -7.44 1.18
CA ILE A 176 -13.32 -6.45 0.38
C ILE A 176 -14.68 -7.06 0.04
N PRO A 177 -15.80 -6.35 0.20
CA PRO A 177 -17.13 -6.87 -0.18
C PRO A 177 -17.26 -7.17 -1.67
N SER A 178 -17.87 -8.31 -2.03
CA SER A 178 -17.91 -8.81 -3.41
C SER A 178 -19.13 -8.36 -4.24
N TYR A 179 -20.07 -7.65 -3.64
CA TYR A 179 -21.30 -7.17 -4.31
C TYR A 179 -21.21 -5.72 -4.77
N LEU A 180 -20.03 -5.12 -4.64
CA LEU A 180 -19.79 -3.74 -5.02
C LEU A 180 -19.37 -3.64 -6.49
N ASP A 181 -19.59 -2.47 -7.08
CA ASP A 181 -18.98 -2.16 -8.35
C ASP A 181 -17.47 -1.85 -8.16
N GLU A 182 -16.73 -1.93 -9.25
CA GLU A 182 -15.27 -1.74 -9.25
C GLU A 182 -14.85 -0.39 -8.65
N THR A 183 -15.63 0.68 -8.88
CA THR A 183 -15.35 2.02 -8.34
C THR A 183 -15.42 2.01 -6.83
N LEU A 184 -16.46 1.39 -6.28
CA LEU A 184 -16.66 1.32 -4.84
C LEU A 184 -15.64 0.39 -4.17
N GLU A 185 -15.28 -0.71 -4.83
CA GLU A 185 -14.20 -1.60 -4.38
C GLU A 185 -12.85 -0.86 -4.28
N ASN A 186 -12.51 -0.08 -5.30
CA ASN A 186 -11.30 0.73 -5.32
C ASN A 186 -11.32 1.84 -4.25
N MET A 187 -12.47 2.46 -3.99
CA MET A 187 -12.64 3.42 -2.89
C MET A 187 -12.42 2.76 -1.51
N ILE A 188 -12.94 1.57 -1.31
CA ILE A 188 -12.74 0.81 -0.06
C ILE A 188 -11.28 0.42 0.07
N LEU A 189 -10.66 -0.07 -0.99
CA LEU A 189 -9.24 -0.42 -1.02
C LEU A 189 -8.37 0.79 -0.66
N ASP A 190 -8.54 1.94 -1.33
CA ASP A 190 -7.82 3.17 -1.00
C ASP A 190 -8.04 3.59 0.46
N ASN A 191 -9.29 3.56 0.94
CA ASN A 191 -9.61 3.91 2.32
C ASN A 191 -8.91 3.00 3.34
N TYR A 192 -8.85 1.69 3.13
CA TYR A 192 -8.12 0.75 3.96
C TYR A 192 -6.65 1.13 4.08
N PHE A 193 -6.00 1.32 2.94
CA PHE A 193 -4.59 1.61 2.89
C PHE A 193 -4.24 3.01 3.39
N GLN A 194 -5.15 3.98 3.21
CA GLN A 194 -5.00 5.30 3.82
C GLN A 194 -5.10 5.22 5.35
N ASN A 195 -6.03 4.43 5.90
CA ASN A 195 -6.14 4.22 7.34
C ASN A 195 -4.89 3.53 7.91
N ILE A 196 -4.31 2.57 7.18
CA ILE A 196 -3.04 1.95 7.54
C ILE A 196 -1.92 3.01 7.57
N ALA A 197 -1.83 3.87 6.54
CA ALA A 197 -0.81 4.92 6.49
C ALA A 197 -0.93 5.92 7.65
N TYR A 198 -2.15 6.35 8.00
CA TYR A 198 -2.38 7.27 9.13
C TYR A 198 -2.07 6.62 10.48
N CYS A 199 -2.49 5.37 10.66
CA CYS A 199 -2.18 4.60 11.86
C CYS A 199 -0.66 4.38 12.00
N TYR A 200 0.02 4.05 10.91
CA TYR A 200 1.47 3.86 10.88
C TYR A 200 2.20 5.16 11.22
N TYR A 201 1.76 6.30 10.69
CA TYR A 201 2.31 7.61 11.02
C TYR A 201 2.25 7.86 12.53
N GLY A 202 1.06 7.85 13.12
CA GLY A 202 0.87 8.19 14.54
C GLY A 202 1.45 7.18 15.51
N GLY A 203 1.50 5.90 15.14
CA GLY A 203 1.98 4.83 16.03
C GLY A 203 3.47 4.54 15.95
N TYR A 204 4.11 4.80 14.80
CA TYR A 204 5.44 4.27 14.53
C TYR A 204 6.42 5.26 13.92
N TYR A 205 5.94 6.28 13.24
CA TYR A 205 6.81 7.26 12.59
C TYR A 205 7.04 8.49 13.47
N ASP A 206 5.97 9.07 14.01
CA ASP A 206 6.03 10.28 14.85
C ASP A 206 6.76 10.05 16.20
N ASN A 207 6.79 8.80 16.66
CA ASN A 207 7.48 8.40 17.89
C ASN A 207 8.98 8.05 17.69
N ARG A 208 9.58 8.43 16.56
CA ARG A 208 11.01 8.33 16.30
C ARG A 208 11.68 9.65 16.64
#